data_a2fc10cbbdb5e7407ddee02d2e769d80
#
_entry.id   a2fc10cbbdb5e7407ddee02d2e769d80
#
_cell.length_a   1.000
_cell.length_b   1.000
_cell.length_c   1.000
_cell.angle_alpha   90.00
_cell.angle_beta   90.00
_cell.angle_gamma   90.00
#
_symmetry.space_group_name_H-M   'P 1'
#
loop_
_entity.id
_entity.type
_entity.pdbx_description
1 polymer ?
#
loop_
_entity_poly.entity_id
_entity_poly.type
_entity_poly.pdbx_seq_one_letter_code
_entity_poly.pdbx_strand_id
1 'polypeptide(L)'
;MAVRKYKPMTAGTRWRIGNAYAEITTDIPEKSLLEPKPRSGGRNFQGRRAMRYIGGGHKQRYRVVDFRREKKNIKATVASVEYDPNRTAFIALLNYADGEKRYIIAPQGLQVGSVIISGDSVAPEIGNALQLKYMPLGTNVHNIELQPGQGGKLVRSAGSSAQLSNKEEKYGVLKMPSGELRKILINCYATVGVVSNSDHALERAGKAGVNRWKGVRPRVRGVAMNPVDHPMGGGEGRASGGHPRSRTGKYAKGVKTRKQKGSDKLIIQRKNGKKLAK
;
A
#
# COMPACT_ATOMS: atom_id res chain seq x y z
N MET A 1 6.52 -9.62 -18.51
CA MET A 1 6.75 -9.79 -17.05
C MET A 1 7.82 -8.81 -16.62
N ALA A 2 7.51 -7.95 -15.67
CA ALA A 2 8.43 -6.91 -15.17
C ALA A 2 9.36 -7.43 -14.05
N VAL A 3 9.58 -8.75 -13.95
CA VAL A 3 10.50 -9.34 -12.96
C VAL A 3 11.77 -9.86 -13.60
N ARG A 4 12.89 -9.57 -12.93
CA ARG A 4 14.24 -10.01 -13.32
C ARG A 4 14.69 -11.18 -12.44
N LYS A 5 14.96 -12.34 -13.03
CA LYS A 5 15.62 -13.46 -12.37
C LYS A 5 17.15 -13.27 -12.43
N TYR A 6 17.85 -13.52 -11.36
CA TYR A 6 19.31 -13.45 -11.29
C TYR A 6 19.92 -14.81 -11.58
N LYS A 7 21.13 -14.83 -12.17
CA LYS A 7 21.90 -16.07 -12.37
C LYS A 7 22.24 -16.70 -11.00
N PRO A 8 22.13 -18.03 -10.84
CA PRO A 8 22.32 -18.73 -9.56
C PRO A 8 23.79 -18.91 -9.19
N MET A 9 24.59 -17.85 -9.26
CA MET A 9 26.06 -17.89 -9.03
C MET A 9 26.43 -17.96 -7.56
N THR A 10 25.60 -17.40 -6.68
CA THR A 10 25.82 -17.38 -5.22
C THR A 10 24.55 -17.77 -4.48
N ALA A 11 24.69 -18.17 -3.20
CA ALA A 11 23.54 -18.49 -2.34
C ALA A 11 22.53 -17.33 -2.27
N GLY A 12 23.00 -16.07 -2.31
CA GLY A 12 22.15 -14.88 -2.26
C GLY A 12 21.43 -14.55 -3.57
N THR A 13 21.94 -15.00 -4.72
CA THR A 13 21.35 -14.74 -6.04
C THR A 13 20.49 -15.88 -6.55
N ARG A 14 20.73 -17.11 -6.08
CA ARG A 14 20.01 -18.32 -6.52
C ARG A 14 18.49 -18.19 -6.52
N TRP A 15 17.93 -17.62 -5.46
CA TRP A 15 16.50 -17.48 -5.26
C TRP A 15 16.00 -16.03 -5.38
N ARG A 16 16.89 -15.13 -5.78
CA ARG A 16 16.54 -13.71 -5.88
C ARG A 16 15.75 -13.45 -7.16
N ILE A 17 14.61 -12.76 -6.98
CA ILE A 17 13.80 -12.21 -8.07
C ILE A 17 13.62 -10.72 -7.74
N GLY A 18 14.08 -9.85 -8.61
CA GLY A 18 13.92 -8.40 -8.45
C GLY A 18 12.97 -7.83 -9.48
N ASN A 19 12.59 -6.59 -9.28
CA ASN A 19 11.84 -5.81 -10.27
C ASN A 19 12.76 -5.49 -11.45
N ALA A 20 12.22 -5.48 -12.67
CA ALA A 20 12.94 -5.05 -13.87
C ALA A 20 12.84 -3.54 -14.10
N TYR A 21 11.90 -2.86 -13.41
CA TYR A 21 11.63 -1.41 -13.50
C TYR A 21 11.33 -0.91 -14.92
N ALA A 22 10.73 -1.77 -15.76
CA ALA A 22 10.47 -1.48 -17.18
C ALA A 22 9.51 -0.29 -17.42
N GLU A 23 8.65 0.02 -16.44
CA GLU A 23 7.69 1.13 -16.52
C GLU A 23 8.29 2.48 -16.11
N ILE A 24 9.49 2.48 -15.51
CA ILE A 24 10.13 3.69 -15.01
C ILE A 24 10.81 4.43 -16.16
N THR A 25 10.54 5.71 -16.27
CA THR A 25 11.09 6.57 -17.35
C THR A 25 12.25 7.44 -16.89
N THR A 26 12.35 7.75 -15.58
CA THR A 26 13.45 8.54 -15.02
C THR A 26 13.77 8.13 -13.59
N ASP A 27 15.05 8.23 -13.22
CA ASP A 27 15.55 7.98 -11.86
C ASP A 27 15.69 9.27 -11.03
N ILE A 28 15.55 10.43 -11.67
CA ILE A 28 15.74 11.74 -11.03
C ILE A 28 14.39 12.28 -10.56
N PRO A 29 14.16 12.36 -9.23
CA PRO A 29 12.93 12.90 -8.70
C PRO A 29 12.90 14.43 -8.74
N GLU A 30 11.70 15.02 -8.85
CA GLU A 30 11.48 16.46 -8.77
C GLU A 30 11.87 17.00 -7.38
N LYS A 31 12.85 17.91 -7.33
CA LYS A 31 13.45 18.39 -6.08
C LYS A 31 12.47 19.15 -5.20
N SER A 32 11.57 19.92 -5.78
CA SER A 32 10.56 20.73 -5.07
C SER A 32 9.54 19.87 -4.31
N LEU A 33 9.35 18.61 -4.72
CA LEU A 33 8.41 17.65 -4.12
C LEU A 33 9.08 16.64 -3.19
N LEU A 34 10.34 16.90 -2.77
CA LEU A 34 11.09 16.04 -1.87
C LEU A 34 11.14 16.62 -0.46
N GLU A 35 10.80 15.81 0.52
CA GLU A 35 10.93 16.13 1.94
C GLU A 35 11.92 15.19 2.65
N PRO A 36 12.59 15.66 3.72
CA PRO A 36 13.41 14.80 4.56
C PRO A 36 12.54 13.75 5.24
N LYS A 37 13.04 12.50 5.28
CA LYS A 37 12.39 11.39 6.00
C LYS A 37 13.30 10.91 7.13
N PRO A 38 13.21 11.51 8.34
CA PRO A 38 13.98 11.05 9.49
C PRO A 38 13.52 9.64 9.91
N ARG A 39 14.46 8.86 10.44
CA ARG A 39 14.19 7.50 10.89
C ARG A 39 13.96 7.48 12.39
N SER A 40 12.79 7.01 12.81
CA SER A 40 12.46 6.84 14.22
C SER A 40 13.13 5.63 14.88
N GLY A 41 13.65 4.66 14.09
CA GLY A 41 14.16 3.40 14.63
C GLY A 41 13.10 2.58 15.39
N GLY A 42 11.82 2.79 15.08
CA GLY A 42 10.69 2.16 15.78
C GLY A 42 10.34 2.81 17.11
N ARG A 43 10.84 4.02 17.38
CA ARG A 43 10.51 4.81 18.58
C ARG A 43 9.37 5.79 18.30
N ASN A 44 8.57 6.07 19.33
CA ASN A 44 7.54 7.11 19.32
C ASN A 44 8.16 8.49 19.63
N PHE A 45 7.31 9.53 19.70
CA PHE A 45 7.73 10.91 20.04
C PHE A 45 8.34 11.06 21.43
N GLN A 46 8.04 10.14 22.36
CA GLN A 46 8.63 10.09 23.71
C GLN A 46 9.97 9.31 23.75
N GLY A 47 10.51 8.88 22.61
CA GLY A 47 11.72 8.06 22.53
C GLY A 47 11.54 6.59 22.92
N ARG A 48 10.34 6.17 23.35
CA ARG A 48 10.04 4.78 23.73
C ARG A 48 9.85 3.91 22.50
N ARG A 49 10.34 2.66 22.55
CA ARG A 49 10.19 1.70 21.47
C ARG A 49 8.73 1.26 21.33
N ALA A 50 8.05 1.76 20.31
CA ALA A 50 6.69 1.37 19.95
C ALA A 50 6.67 0.17 18.99
N MET A 51 7.64 0.06 18.08
CA MET A 51 7.76 -1.02 17.11
C MET A 51 9.13 -1.67 17.18
N ARG A 52 9.17 -3.01 17.19
CA ARG A 52 10.40 -3.78 17.24
C ARG A 52 10.92 -4.10 15.85
N TYR A 53 12.19 -4.46 15.79
CA TYR A 53 12.85 -4.95 14.58
C TYR A 53 12.83 -3.96 13.41
N ILE A 54 12.82 -2.67 13.72
CA ILE A 54 12.99 -1.58 12.77
C ILE A 54 14.28 -0.84 13.09
N GLY A 55 15.04 -0.47 12.07
CA GLY A 55 16.25 0.33 12.18
C GLY A 55 17.29 0.00 11.12
N GLY A 56 18.18 0.94 10.88
CA GLY A 56 19.14 0.88 9.78
C GLY A 56 18.46 0.99 8.40
N GLY A 57 19.09 0.44 7.41
CA GLY A 57 18.62 0.46 6.02
C GLY A 57 19.10 1.69 5.23
N HIS A 58 18.75 1.78 3.96
CA HIS A 58 19.18 2.86 3.08
C HIS A 58 18.46 4.19 3.42
N LYS A 59 19.17 5.34 3.38
CA LYS A 59 18.59 6.68 3.56
C LYS A 59 17.53 6.92 2.47
N GLN A 60 16.38 7.46 2.87
CA GLN A 60 15.26 7.72 1.96
C GLN A 60 14.81 9.17 2.10
N ARG A 61 14.33 9.75 1.00
CA ARG A 61 13.57 11.00 0.98
C ARG A 61 12.10 10.67 0.77
N TYR A 62 11.22 11.45 1.37
CA TYR A 62 9.79 11.36 1.14
C TYR A 62 9.42 12.10 -0.14
N ARG A 63 8.48 11.56 -0.93
CA ARG A 63 7.87 12.25 -2.07
C ARG A 63 6.49 12.72 -1.65
N VAL A 64 6.24 14.00 -1.81
CA VAL A 64 4.92 14.60 -1.56
C VAL A 64 3.99 14.14 -2.68
N VAL A 65 3.05 13.26 -2.36
CA VAL A 65 2.10 12.69 -3.32
C VAL A 65 0.72 13.24 -3.05
N ASP A 66 0.07 13.72 -4.09
CA ASP A 66 -1.30 14.22 -4.04
C ASP A 66 -2.29 13.05 -3.97
N PHE A 67 -2.77 12.76 -2.76
CA PHE A 67 -3.82 11.78 -2.52
C PHE A 67 -5.22 12.38 -2.61
N ARG A 68 -5.36 13.72 -2.56
CA ARG A 68 -6.65 14.41 -2.56
C ARG A 68 -7.18 14.65 -3.95
N ARG A 69 -6.29 14.89 -4.91
CA ARG A 69 -6.68 15.22 -6.28
C ARG A 69 -7.63 16.43 -6.33
N GLU A 70 -7.35 17.43 -5.52
CA GLU A 70 -8.24 18.58 -5.30
C GLU A 70 -8.26 19.61 -6.44
N LYS A 71 -7.28 19.56 -7.36
CA LYS A 71 -7.26 20.40 -8.56
C LYS A 71 -8.28 19.89 -9.56
N LYS A 72 -9.49 20.47 -9.49
CA LYS A 72 -10.62 20.07 -10.33
C LYS A 72 -10.59 20.79 -11.68
N ASN A 73 -10.94 20.04 -12.74
CA ASN A 73 -11.14 20.53 -14.11
C ASN A 73 -9.89 21.18 -14.75
N ILE A 74 -8.71 20.98 -14.18
CA ILE A 74 -7.43 21.44 -14.74
C ILE A 74 -6.74 20.24 -15.36
N LYS A 75 -6.38 20.35 -16.64
CA LYS A 75 -5.62 19.32 -17.36
C LYS A 75 -4.20 19.24 -16.82
N ALA A 76 -3.72 18.02 -16.62
CA ALA A 76 -2.34 17.74 -16.26
C ALA A 76 -1.76 16.73 -17.23
N THR A 77 -0.55 16.93 -17.69
CA THR A 77 0.17 16.01 -18.57
C THR A 77 1.15 15.18 -17.75
N VAL A 78 1.20 13.90 -17.99
CA VAL A 78 2.16 12.98 -17.37
C VAL A 78 3.56 13.26 -17.92
N ALA A 79 4.46 13.75 -17.07
CA ALA A 79 5.84 14.06 -17.44
C ALA A 79 6.76 12.84 -17.31
N SER A 80 6.60 12.06 -16.24
CA SER A 80 7.42 10.89 -15.97
C SER A 80 6.72 9.87 -15.09
N VAL A 81 7.19 8.62 -15.12
CA VAL A 81 6.87 7.56 -14.16
C VAL A 81 8.14 7.23 -13.39
N GLU A 82 8.06 7.25 -12.05
CA GLU A 82 9.22 7.20 -11.17
C GLU A 82 9.10 6.15 -10.06
N TYR A 83 10.26 5.71 -9.58
CA TYR A 83 10.36 4.85 -8.40
C TYR A 83 10.23 5.65 -7.10
N ASP A 84 9.39 5.20 -6.18
CA ASP A 84 9.31 5.74 -4.81
C ASP A 84 9.73 4.68 -3.79
N PRO A 85 10.82 4.90 -3.00
CA PRO A 85 11.25 3.96 -1.96
C PRO A 85 10.32 3.91 -0.75
N ASN A 86 9.29 4.75 -0.69
CA ASN A 86 8.35 4.84 0.43
C ASN A 86 7.09 3.98 0.25
N ARG A 87 6.86 3.52 -0.98
CA ARG A 87 5.69 2.69 -1.34
C ARG A 87 6.06 1.61 -2.33
N THR A 88 5.18 0.66 -2.50
CA THR A 88 5.37 -0.46 -3.43
C THR A 88 4.96 -0.09 -4.86
N ALA A 89 4.04 0.86 -5.02
CA ALA A 89 3.58 1.38 -6.30
C ALA A 89 4.58 2.39 -6.89
N PHE A 90 4.61 2.53 -8.20
CA PHE A 90 5.28 3.65 -8.86
C PHE A 90 4.45 4.93 -8.73
N ILE A 91 5.09 6.08 -8.91
CA ILE A 91 4.46 7.39 -8.90
C ILE A 91 4.64 8.04 -10.27
N ALA A 92 3.70 8.91 -10.64
CA ALA A 92 3.77 9.69 -11.87
C ALA A 92 3.86 11.17 -11.53
N LEU A 93 4.78 11.88 -12.18
CA LEU A 93 4.89 13.34 -12.12
C LEU A 93 3.91 13.95 -13.11
N LEU A 94 3.06 14.81 -12.63
CA LEU A 94 2.09 15.58 -13.43
C LEU A 94 2.53 17.03 -13.54
N ASN A 95 2.53 17.56 -14.76
CA ASN A 95 2.64 18.98 -15.03
C ASN A 95 1.23 19.51 -15.34
N TYR A 96 0.71 20.35 -14.47
CA TYR A 96 -0.59 20.99 -14.65
C TYR A 96 -0.48 22.17 -15.62
N ALA A 97 -1.58 22.50 -16.28
CA ALA A 97 -1.65 23.63 -17.22
C ALA A 97 -1.34 25.00 -16.57
N ASP A 98 -1.52 25.10 -15.24
CA ASP A 98 -1.18 26.29 -14.43
C ASP A 98 0.29 26.33 -13.95
N GLY A 99 1.13 25.41 -14.42
CA GLY A 99 2.56 25.34 -14.10
C GLY A 99 2.89 24.58 -12.80
N GLU A 100 1.90 24.18 -11.98
CA GLU A 100 2.19 23.40 -10.78
C GLU A 100 2.53 21.94 -11.12
N LYS A 101 3.48 21.39 -10.39
CA LYS A 101 3.84 19.96 -10.49
C LYS A 101 3.34 19.21 -9.27
N ARG A 102 2.80 18.00 -9.47
CA ARG A 102 2.40 17.11 -8.39
C ARG A 102 2.70 15.66 -8.72
N TYR A 103 3.05 14.87 -7.71
CA TYR A 103 3.09 13.42 -7.84
C TYR A 103 1.72 12.81 -7.56
N ILE A 104 1.39 11.76 -8.31
CA ILE A 104 0.25 10.89 -8.04
C ILE A 104 0.71 9.43 -7.96
N ILE A 105 -0.14 8.54 -7.45
CA ILE A 105 0.08 7.10 -7.61
C ILE A 105 -0.13 6.78 -9.10
N ALA A 106 0.87 6.19 -9.75
CA ALA A 106 0.75 5.80 -11.15
C ALA A 106 -0.22 4.61 -11.29
N PRO A 107 -1.27 4.71 -12.09
CA PRO A 107 -2.04 3.54 -12.51
C PRO A 107 -1.25 2.70 -13.52
N GLN A 108 -1.59 1.43 -13.61
CA GLN A 108 -1.02 0.50 -14.60
C GLN A 108 -1.41 0.93 -16.02
N GLY A 109 -0.45 0.91 -16.94
CA GLY A 109 -0.65 1.28 -18.34
C GLY A 109 -0.63 2.79 -18.60
N LEU A 110 -0.30 3.61 -17.59
CA LEU A 110 -0.14 5.05 -17.79
C LEU A 110 1.11 5.35 -18.60
N GLN A 111 0.98 6.14 -19.66
CA GLN A 111 2.08 6.53 -20.53
C GLN A 111 2.47 8.00 -20.31
N VAL A 112 3.74 8.32 -20.57
CA VAL A 112 4.22 9.71 -20.63
C VAL A 112 3.50 10.44 -21.76
N GLY A 113 3.10 11.68 -21.52
CA GLY A 113 2.29 12.48 -22.44
C GLY A 113 0.77 12.31 -22.30
N SER A 114 0.30 11.28 -21.56
CA SER A 114 -1.14 11.14 -21.29
C SER A 114 -1.68 12.35 -20.52
N VAL A 115 -2.88 12.77 -20.84
CA VAL A 115 -3.57 13.87 -20.15
C VAL A 115 -4.48 13.30 -19.07
N ILE A 116 -4.36 13.81 -17.86
CA ILE A 116 -5.14 13.40 -16.69
C ILE A 116 -5.91 14.62 -16.17
N ILE A 117 -7.16 14.36 -15.78
CA ILE A 117 -8.05 15.38 -15.21
C ILE A 117 -8.69 14.82 -13.94
N SER A 118 -8.92 15.70 -12.97
CA SER A 118 -9.74 15.40 -11.79
C SER A 118 -10.99 16.27 -11.81
N GLY A 119 -12.15 15.75 -11.51
CA GLY A 119 -13.39 16.53 -11.52
C GLY A 119 -14.65 15.68 -11.45
N ASP A 120 -15.79 16.34 -11.42
CA ASP A 120 -17.07 15.65 -11.26
C ASP A 120 -17.62 15.13 -12.60
N SER A 121 -17.40 15.87 -13.71
CA SER A 121 -17.89 15.54 -15.06
C SER A 121 -16.79 15.09 -16.03
N VAL A 122 -15.81 14.34 -15.52
CA VAL A 122 -14.66 13.87 -16.30
C VAL A 122 -14.92 12.45 -16.80
N ALA A 123 -14.44 12.13 -18.02
CA ALA A 123 -14.52 10.77 -18.55
C ALA A 123 -13.80 9.76 -17.62
N PRO A 124 -14.37 8.56 -17.43
CA PRO A 124 -13.81 7.54 -16.53
C PRO A 124 -12.63 6.80 -17.18
N GLU A 125 -11.61 7.55 -17.58
CA GLU A 125 -10.37 7.04 -18.18
C GLU A 125 -9.31 6.75 -17.12
N ILE A 126 -8.31 5.92 -17.48
CA ILE A 126 -7.23 5.52 -16.58
C ILE A 126 -6.45 6.74 -16.08
N GLY A 127 -6.37 6.90 -14.76
CA GLY A 127 -5.67 8.01 -14.11
C GLY A 127 -6.56 9.19 -13.74
N ASN A 128 -7.72 9.34 -14.34
CA ASN A 128 -8.69 10.36 -13.98
C ASN A 128 -9.29 10.09 -12.59
N ALA A 129 -9.51 11.16 -11.83
CA ALA A 129 -10.09 11.08 -10.50
C ALA A 129 -11.46 11.76 -10.48
N LEU A 130 -12.48 11.01 -10.06
CA LEU A 130 -13.86 11.50 -9.99
C LEU A 130 -14.61 10.90 -8.79
N GLN A 131 -15.77 11.45 -8.48
CA GLN A 131 -16.63 10.89 -7.44
C GLN A 131 -17.19 9.53 -7.89
N LEU A 132 -17.37 8.60 -6.94
CA LEU A 132 -17.96 7.29 -7.20
C LEU A 132 -19.35 7.39 -7.86
N LYS A 133 -20.06 8.48 -7.62
CA LYS A 133 -21.36 8.78 -8.22
C LYS A 133 -21.32 8.73 -9.76
N TYR A 134 -20.28 9.28 -10.35
CA TYR A 134 -20.16 9.43 -11.81
C TYR A 134 -19.43 8.28 -12.50
N MET A 135 -18.85 7.34 -11.75
CA MET A 135 -18.15 6.18 -12.31
C MET A 135 -19.13 5.10 -12.76
N PRO A 136 -18.93 4.44 -13.90
CA PRO A 136 -19.72 3.27 -14.33
C PRO A 136 -19.58 2.10 -13.33
N LEU A 137 -20.61 1.26 -13.24
CA LEU A 137 -20.52 0.00 -12.49
C LEU A 137 -19.48 -0.93 -13.16
N GLY A 138 -18.82 -1.75 -12.36
CA GLY A 138 -17.77 -2.64 -12.85
C GLY A 138 -16.39 -2.00 -12.97
N THR A 139 -16.27 -0.66 -12.89
CA THR A 139 -15.00 0.06 -13.01
C THR A 139 -14.04 -0.33 -11.89
N ASN A 140 -12.79 -0.60 -12.24
CA ASN A 140 -11.69 -0.78 -11.29
C ASN A 140 -11.18 0.59 -10.85
N VAL A 141 -11.06 0.77 -9.55
CA VAL A 141 -10.65 2.03 -8.93
C VAL A 141 -9.58 1.83 -7.87
N HIS A 142 -8.76 2.84 -7.65
CA HIS A 142 -7.75 2.89 -6.61
C HIS A 142 -7.71 4.27 -5.94
N ASN A 143 -6.84 4.47 -4.95
CA ASN A 143 -6.70 5.73 -4.21
C ASN A 143 -8.05 6.29 -3.72
N ILE A 144 -8.84 5.43 -3.05
CA ILE A 144 -10.22 5.70 -2.69
C ILE A 144 -10.30 6.44 -1.36
N GLU A 145 -11.11 7.48 -1.28
CA GLU A 145 -11.41 8.18 -0.04
C GLU A 145 -12.35 7.38 0.86
N LEU A 146 -12.23 7.59 2.17
CA LEU A 146 -13.18 7.09 3.18
C LEU A 146 -14.26 8.12 3.52
N GLN A 147 -13.90 9.38 3.49
CA GLN A 147 -14.80 10.53 3.66
C GLN A 147 -14.42 11.58 2.61
N PRO A 148 -15.38 12.33 2.08
CA PRO A 148 -15.12 13.34 1.07
C PRO A 148 -14.06 14.35 1.54
N GLY A 149 -13.08 14.65 0.68
CA GLY A 149 -12.03 15.64 0.94
C GLY A 149 -10.88 15.18 1.86
N GLN A 150 -10.93 13.96 2.42
CA GLN A 150 -9.83 13.44 3.24
C GLN A 150 -8.61 12.96 2.44
N GLY A 151 -8.75 12.82 1.13
CA GLY A 151 -7.76 12.16 0.28
C GLY A 151 -7.84 10.63 0.33
N GLY A 152 -7.32 10.00 -0.71
CA GLY A 152 -7.37 8.55 -0.86
C GLY A 152 -6.60 7.83 0.24
N LYS A 153 -7.25 6.87 0.89
CA LYS A 153 -6.68 6.04 1.97
C LYS A 153 -6.70 4.55 1.66
N LEU A 154 -7.63 4.11 0.82
CA LEU A 154 -7.78 2.70 0.46
C LEU A 154 -7.17 2.43 -0.90
N VAL A 155 -6.72 1.19 -1.12
CA VAL A 155 -6.24 0.67 -2.41
C VAL A 155 -5.13 1.54 -3.00
N ARG A 156 -3.97 1.56 -2.35
CA ARG A 156 -2.79 2.35 -2.76
C ARG A 156 -1.54 1.50 -3.00
N SER A 157 -1.61 0.21 -2.67
CA SER A 157 -0.47 -0.71 -2.83
C SER A 157 -0.35 -1.19 -4.27
N ALA A 158 0.86 -1.56 -4.68
CA ALA A 158 1.15 -2.10 -6.01
C ALA A 158 0.17 -3.21 -6.43
N GLY A 159 -0.30 -3.16 -7.66
CA GLY A 159 -1.20 -4.14 -8.26
C GLY A 159 -2.58 -4.23 -7.64
N SER A 160 -2.94 -3.36 -6.70
CA SER A 160 -4.26 -3.41 -6.06
C SER A 160 -5.30 -2.60 -6.82
N SER A 161 -6.53 -3.09 -6.83
CA SER A 161 -7.72 -2.38 -7.31
C SER A 161 -8.93 -2.78 -6.48
N ALA A 162 -9.93 -1.93 -6.41
CA ALA A 162 -11.27 -2.27 -5.94
C ALA A 162 -12.24 -2.08 -7.10
N GLN A 163 -13.28 -2.91 -7.15
CA GLN A 163 -14.30 -2.83 -8.19
C GLN A 163 -15.58 -2.20 -7.63
N LEU A 164 -16.14 -1.23 -8.33
CA LEU A 164 -17.44 -0.66 -8.01
C LEU A 164 -18.54 -1.64 -8.42
N SER A 165 -19.11 -2.36 -7.46
CA SER A 165 -20.08 -3.43 -7.72
C SER A 165 -21.52 -2.92 -7.77
N ASN A 166 -21.87 -1.92 -6.95
CA ASN A 166 -23.22 -1.37 -6.90
C ASN A 166 -23.19 0.08 -6.42
N LYS A 167 -24.25 0.83 -6.74
CA LYS A 167 -24.50 2.19 -6.27
C LYS A 167 -25.88 2.26 -5.61
N GLU A 168 -25.90 2.72 -4.40
CA GLU A 168 -27.10 3.12 -3.66
C GLU A 168 -27.16 4.65 -3.64
N GLU A 169 -28.26 5.23 -3.25
CA GLU A 169 -28.47 6.69 -3.16
C GLU A 169 -27.35 7.43 -2.40
N LYS A 170 -26.92 6.87 -1.26
CA LYS A 170 -25.92 7.47 -0.36
C LYS A 170 -24.55 6.77 -0.43
N TYR A 171 -24.51 5.52 -0.85
CA TYR A 171 -23.32 4.69 -0.78
C TYR A 171 -23.01 3.97 -2.10
N GLY A 172 -21.73 3.92 -2.46
CA GLY A 172 -21.20 2.99 -3.42
C GLY A 172 -20.71 1.71 -2.72
N VAL A 173 -20.99 0.55 -3.27
CA VAL A 173 -20.52 -0.75 -2.78
C VAL A 173 -19.27 -1.14 -3.55
N LEU A 174 -18.15 -1.24 -2.85
CA LEU A 174 -16.86 -1.62 -3.42
C LEU A 174 -16.46 -3.02 -3.00
N LYS A 175 -16.07 -3.84 -3.99
CA LYS A 175 -15.38 -5.11 -3.78
C LYS A 175 -13.89 -4.81 -3.60
N MET A 176 -13.41 -4.93 -2.38
CA MET A 176 -12.03 -4.65 -2.01
C MET A 176 -11.07 -5.76 -2.45
N PRO A 177 -9.74 -5.49 -2.59
CA PRO A 177 -8.74 -6.51 -2.93
C PRO A 177 -8.73 -7.72 -1.97
N SER A 178 -9.18 -7.52 -0.73
CA SER A 178 -9.32 -8.59 0.27
C SER A 178 -10.51 -9.52 0.03
N GLY A 179 -11.42 -9.19 -0.91
CA GLY A 179 -12.71 -9.84 -1.12
C GLY A 179 -13.84 -9.30 -0.22
N GLU A 180 -13.55 -8.31 0.64
CA GLU A 180 -14.57 -7.65 1.46
C GLU A 180 -15.47 -6.75 0.60
N LEU A 181 -16.80 -6.81 0.80
CA LEU A 181 -17.75 -5.86 0.24
C LEU A 181 -18.00 -4.75 1.27
N ARG A 182 -17.70 -3.52 0.88
CA ARG A 182 -17.76 -2.36 1.77
C ARG A 182 -18.52 -1.20 1.16
N LYS A 183 -19.36 -0.56 1.98
CA LYS A 183 -20.04 0.69 1.64
C LYS A 183 -19.10 1.88 1.84
N ILE A 184 -19.06 2.77 0.87
CA ILE A 184 -18.34 4.05 0.92
C ILE A 184 -19.28 5.14 0.43
N LEU A 185 -19.22 6.34 1.01
CA LEU A 185 -20.05 7.46 0.59
C LEU A 185 -19.87 7.74 -0.90
N ILE A 186 -20.95 7.90 -1.63
CA ILE A 186 -20.95 8.02 -3.10
C ILE A 186 -20.25 9.29 -3.59
N ASN A 187 -20.15 10.31 -2.73
CA ASN A 187 -19.45 11.57 -3.01
C ASN A 187 -17.92 11.48 -2.79
N CYS A 188 -17.40 10.33 -2.32
CA CYS A 188 -15.97 10.12 -2.19
C CYS A 188 -15.30 10.03 -3.56
N TYR A 189 -14.11 10.63 -3.66
CA TYR A 189 -13.27 10.55 -4.84
C TYR A 189 -12.50 9.21 -4.88
N ALA A 190 -12.30 8.73 -6.08
CA ALA A 190 -11.43 7.61 -6.38
C ALA A 190 -10.75 7.86 -7.74
N THR A 191 -9.63 7.20 -7.99
CA THR A 191 -8.93 7.26 -9.28
C THR A 191 -9.23 5.99 -10.07
N VAL A 192 -9.52 6.13 -11.36
CA VAL A 192 -9.82 5.00 -12.25
C VAL A 192 -8.55 4.22 -12.57
N GLY A 193 -8.65 2.90 -12.62
CA GLY A 193 -7.58 1.98 -12.98
C GLY A 193 -7.05 1.14 -11.81
N VAL A 194 -6.10 0.28 -12.13
CA VAL A 194 -5.36 -0.58 -11.20
C VAL A 194 -4.04 0.11 -10.85
N VAL A 195 -3.53 -0.04 -9.64
CA VAL A 195 -2.22 0.52 -9.24
C VAL A 195 -1.09 -0.19 -10.00
N SER A 196 -0.10 0.55 -10.45
CA SER A 196 1.10 0.06 -11.15
C SER A 196 1.92 -0.96 -10.34
N ASN A 197 2.94 -1.54 -10.98
CA ASN A 197 3.87 -2.49 -10.37
C ASN A 197 3.20 -3.76 -9.82
N SER A 198 2.26 -4.34 -10.58
CA SER A 198 1.50 -5.55 -10.19
C SER A 198 2.41 -6.74 -9.83
N ASP A 199 3.56 -6.85 -10.49
CA ASP A 199 4.53 -7.93 -10.29
C ASP A 199 5.36 -7.81 -8.99
N HIS A 200 5.18 -6.74 -8.20
CA HIS A 200 5.86 -6.58 -6.90
C HIS A 200 5.65 -7.77 -5.95
N ALA A 201 4.49 -8.42 -6.01
CA ALA A 201 4.20 -9.61 -5.21
C ALA A 201 5.09 -10.82 -5.57
N LEU A 202 5.67 -10.84 -6.77
CA LEU A 202 6.55 -11.91 -7.27
C LEU A 202 8.01 -11.71 -6.85
N GLU A 203 8.36 -10.55 -6.29
CA GLU A 203 9.72 -10.26 -5.83
C GLU A 203 10.13 -11.18 -4.67
N ARG A 204 11.36 -11.68 -4.75
CA ARG A 204 11.98 -12.48 -3.68
C ARG A 204 13.33 -11.87 -3.28
N ALA A 205 13.49 -11.61 -2.01
CA ALA A 205 14.71 -11.00 -1.46
C ALA A 205 15.96 -11.87 -1.66
N GLY A 206 15.83 -13.20 -1.64
CA GLY A 206 16.91 -14.17 -1.84
C GLY A 206 17.91 -14.25 -0.68
N LYS A 207 18.14 -13.19 0.07
CA LYS A 207 19.05 -13.13 1.23
C LYS A 207 18.55 -12.19 2.33
N ALA A 208 18.99 -12.43 3.56
CA ALA A 208 18.61 -11.61 4.73
C ALA A 208 19.11 -10.15 4.61
N GLY A 209 20.24 -9.90 3.92
CA GLY A 209 20.79 -8.58 3.71
C GLY A 209 19.84 -7.61 2.99
N VAL A 210 19.02 -8.10 2.06
CA VAL A 210 18.02 -7.26 1.37
C VAL A 210 16.98 -6.68 2.37
N ASN A 211 16.56 -7.47 3.34
CA ASN A 211 15.69 -6.99 4.41
C ASN A 211 16.39 -5.97 5.30
N ARG A 212 17.71 -6.15 5.54
CA ARG A 212 18.53 -5.16 6.26
C ARG A 212 18.59 -3.84 5.51
N TRP A 213 18.74 -3.83 4.19
CA TRP A 213 18.68 -2.62 3.37
C TRP A 213 17.33 -1.89 3.45
N LYS A 214 16.24 -2.65 3.58
CA LYS A 214 14.89 -2.10 3.79
C LYS A 214 14.65 -1.57 5.22
N GLY A 215 15.61 -1.75 6.14
CA GLY A 215 15.50 -1.31 7.54
C GLY A 215 14.83 -2.32 8.47
N VAL A 216 14.62 -3.54 8.02
CA VAL A 216 14.08 -4.63 8.84
C VAL A 216 15.22 -5.36 9.54
N ARG A 217 15.21 -5.39 10.88
CA ARG A 217 16.17 -6.11 11.70
C ARG A 217 15.78 -7.59 11.86
N PRO A 218 16.76 -8.48 12.08
CA PRO A 218 16.48 -9.89 12.36
C PRO A 218 15.53 -10.06 13.55
N ARG A 219 14.68 -11.08 13.46
CA ARG A 219 13.71 -11.43 14.51
C ARG A 219 14.03 -12.81 15.07
N VAL A 220 14.29 -12.88 16.36
CA VAL A 220 14.44 -14.13 17.09
C VAL A 220 13.08 -14.72 17.41
N ARG A 221 12.93 -16.03 17.26
CA ARG A 221 11.70 -16.76 17.62
C ARG A 221 11.59 -16.89 19.13
N GLY A 222 10.38 -16.81 19.68
CA GLY A 222 10.14 -16.92 21.14
C GLY A 222 10.65 -18.23 21.76
N VAL A 223 10.58 -19.33 20.99
CA VAL A 223 11.10 -20.66 21.42
C VAL A 223 12.64 -20.67 21.60
N ALA A 224 13.37 -19.76 20.91
CA ALA A 224 14.82 -19.66 21.02
C ALA A 224 15.27 -18.60 22.06
N MET A 225 14.38 -18.12 22.87
CA MET A 225 14.64 -17.16 23.95
C MET A 225 14.66 -17.87 25.31
N ASN A 226 15.18 -17.17 26.33
CA ASN A 226 15.10 -17.65 27.71
C ASN A 226 13.66 -17.46 28.28
N PRO A 227 13.29 -18.20 29.35
CA PRO A 227 11.96 -18.09 29.96
C PRO A 227 11.58 -16.67 30.40
N VAL A 228 12.56 -15.88 30.84
CA VAL A 228 12.38 -14.47 31.26
C VAL A 228 11.97 -13.57 30.10
N ASP A 229 12.39 -13.88 28.86
CA ASP A 229 12.15 -13.03 27.68
C ASP A 229 10.86 -13.38 26.93
N HIS A 230 10.43 -14.65 27.04
CA HIS A 230 9.27 -15.13 26.30
C HIS A 230 8.60 -16.33 27.00
N PRO A 231 7.25 -16.39 27.06
CA PRO A 231 6.51 -17.50 27.67
C PRO A 231 6.76 -18.89 27.04
N MET A 232 7.32 -18.91 25.84
CA MET A 232 7.69 -20.15 25.12
C MET A 232 9.20 -20.41 25.14
N GLY A 233 9.95 -19.64 25.91
CA GLY A 233 11.39 -19.78 26.06
C GLY A 233 11.76 -20.87 27.08
N GLY A 234 13.01 -21.32 26.99
CA GLY A 234 13.58 -22.35 27.88
C GLY A 234 13.33 -23.78 27.43
N GLY A 235 13.69 -24.72 28.28
CA GLY A 235 13.63 -26.15 28.05
C GLY A 235 14.90 -26.72 27.47
N GLU A 236 15.03 -28.05 27.47
CA GLU A 236 16.10 -28.78 26.81
C GLU A 236 15.77 -29.01 25.33
N GLY A 237 16.65 -28.61 24.43
CA GLY A 237 16.47 -28.75 23.00
C GLY A 237 15.30 -27.92 22.43
N ARG A 238 14.49 -28.53 21.56
CA ARG A 238 13.38 -27.86 20.86
C ARG A 238 12.06 -27.93 21.61
N ALA A 239 12.02 -27.62 22.89
CA ALA A 239 10.78 -27.56 23.65
C ALA A 239 9.84 -26.48 23.12
N SER A 240 8.57 -26.80 22.86
CA SER A 240 7.59 -25.83 22.32
C SER A 240 6.81 -25.07 23.38
N GLY A 241 6.95 -25.41 24.68
CA GLY A 241 6.31 -24.69 25.78
C GLY A 241 4.77 -24.70 25.77
N GLY A 242 4.15 -25.68 25.11
CA GLY A 242 2.70 -25.82 25.04
C GLY A 242 2.03 -24.98 23.96
N HIS A 243 0.80 -24.51 24.24
CA HIS A 243 0.02 -23.75 23.27
C HIS A 243 0.71 -22.43 22.84
N PRO A 244 0.78 -22.12 21.53
CA PRO A 244 1.51 -20.94 21.06
C PRO A 244 1.02 -19.64 21.69
N ARG A 245 1.94 -18.90 22.29
CA ARG A 245 1.67 -17.61 22.97
C ARG A 245 2.51 -16.49 22.36
N SER A 246 1.97 -15.28 22.44
CA SER A 246 2.73 -14.06 22.19
C SER A 246 3.64 -13.75 23.38
N ARG A 247 4.56 -12.81 23.22
CA ARG A 247 5.41 -12.32 24.31
C ARG A 247 4.64 -11.80 25.54
N THR A 248 3.44 -11.28 25.32
CA THR A 248 2.55 -10.79 26.38
C THR A 248 1.66 -11.88 26.98
N GLY A 249 1.93 -13.16 26.71
CA GLY A 249 1.20 -14.31 27.24
C GLY A 249 -0.11 -14.64 26.52
N LYS A 250 -0.57 -13.79 25.60
CA LYS A 250 -1.83 -14.04 24.86
C LYS A 250 -1.67 -15.19 23.87
N TYR A 251 -2.67 -16.05 23.75
CA TYR A 251 -2.67 -17.11 22.75
C TYR A 251 -2.53 -16.55 21.34
N ALA A 252 -1.67 -17.19 20.54
CA ALA A 252 -1.39 -16.76 19.17
C ALA A 252 -2.34 -17.39 18.13
N LYS A 253 -3.03 -18.49 18.50
CA LYS A 253 -4.00 -19.20 17.66
C LYS A 253 -5.37 -19.24 18.34
N GLY A 254 -6.44 -19.23 17.52
CA GLY A 254 -7.82 -19.38 17.97
C GLY A 254 -8.47 -18.14 18.59
N VAL A 255 -7.72 -17.11 18.95
CA VAL A 255 -8.25 -15.91 19.62
C VAL A 255 -8.65 -14.85 18.60
N LYS A 256 -9.90 -14.40 18.69
CA LYS A 256 -10.41 -13.27 17.91
C LYS A 256 -9.90 -11.96 18.53
N THR A 257 -8.81 -11.41 17.97
CA THR A 257 -8.17 -10.18 18.50
C THR A 257 -8.80 -8.89 17.98
N ARG A 258 -9.53 -8.92 16.85
CA ARG A 258 -10.20 -7.74 16.30
C ARG A 258 -11.41 -7.37 17.18
N LYS A 259 -11.35 -6.19 17.80
CA LYS A 259 -12.50 -5.59 18.48
C LYS A 259 -13.49 -5.04 17.46
N GLN A 260 -14.78 -4.97 17.82
CA GLN A 260 -15.81 -4.31 17.03
C GLN A 260 -15.46 -2.82 16.87
N LYS A 261 -15.61 -2.30 15.66
CA LYS A 261 -15.37 -0.90 15.31
C LYS A 261 -16.65 -0.27 14.76
N GLY A 262 -16.85 1.01 14.95
CA GLY A 262 -17.98 1.75 14.36
C GLY A 262 -18.06 1.60 12.84
N SER A 263 -16.92 1.48 12.16
CA SER A 263 -16.86 1.26 10.70
C SER A 263 -17.31 -0.14 10.25
N ASP A 264 -17.53 -1.08 11.17
CA ASP A 264 -18.02 -2.43 10.81
C ASP A 264 -19.45 -2.37 10.25
N LYS A 265 -20.24 -1.34 10.58
CA LYS A 265 -21.58 -1.06 10.00
C LYS A 265 -21.52 -0.86 8.46
N LEU A 266 -20.37 -0.44 7.92
CA LEU A 266 -20.16 -0.22 6.50
C LEU A 266 -19.69 -1.46 5.76
N ILE A 267 -19.45 -2.58 6.46
CA ILE A 267 -19.03 -3.85 5.85
C ILE A 267 -20.28 -4.70 5.64
N ILE A 268 -20.59 -5.02 4.38
CA ILE A 268 -21.72 -5.88 4.01
C ILE A 268 -21.31 -7.34 4.19
N GLN A 269 -20.13 -7.68 3.65
CA GLN A 269 -19.63 -9.05 3.62
C GLN A 269 -18.13 -9.08 3.86
N ARG A 270 -17.66 -10.00 4.70
CA ARG A 270 -16.23 -10.24 4.93
C ARG A 270 -15.61 -11.17 3.88
N LYS A 271 -14.28 -11.23 3.84
CA LYS A 271 -13.47 -12.06 2.94
C LYS A 271 -13.97 -13.51 2.80
N ASN A 272 -14.45 -14.10 3.88
CA ASN A 272 -14.91 -15.52 3.93
C ASN A 272 -16.42 -15.68 3.64
N GLY A 273 -17.04 -14.72 2.98
CA GLY A 273 -18.44 -14.78 2.59
C GLY A 273 -19.44 -14.53 3.73
N LYS A 274 -18.99 -14.45 4.98
CA LYS A 274 -19.87 -14.19 6.12
C LYS A 274 -20.42 -12.76 6.06
N LYS A 275 -21.73 -12.64 5.92
CA LYS A 275 -22.42 -11.38 6.15
C LYS A 275 -22.26 -10.98 7.60
N LEU A 276 -22.02 -9.70 7.88
CA LEU A 276 -22.10 -9.21 9.24
C LEU A 276 -23.60 -9.19 9.60
N ALA A 277 -23.96 -9.88 10.67
CA ALA A 277 -25.30 -9.74 11.23
C ALA A 277 -25.56 -8.25 11.50
N LYS A 278 -26.72 -7.77 11.05
CA LYS A 278 -27.21 -6.42 11.29
C LYS A 278 -27.34 -6.13 12.77
#